data_c350c7ab7251803eeab9fc5fd61f7b9d
#
_entry.id   c350c7ab7251803eeab9fc5fd61f7b9d
#
_cell.length_a   1.000
_cell.length_b   1.000
_cell.length_c   1.000
_cell.angle_alpha   90.00
_cell.angle_beta   90.00
_cell.angle_gamma   90.00
#
_symmetry.space_group_name_H-M   'P 1'
#
loop_
_entity.id
_entity.type
_entity.pdbx_description
1 polymer ?
#
loop_
_entity_poly.entity_id
_entity_poly.type
_entity_poly.pdbx_seq_one_letter_code
_entity_poly.pdbx_strand_id
1 'polypeptide(L)'
;SRPLSQSRQFFEKVDENEWYLMTGNGFPPPLYSVFKMMWYRDNEPEMFKNIHKVIGTKDFINYKLTGNMVTDYSYASGCGVYDLVNWEYSESMIDASGLPKDIFPDIVPSTAVIGELTPEASAALNLPAHLKVVAGGVDNSCMGLGAKSFQEGRVYNALGSSSWIAVASATPLLDARTRPYVFTHVIPGLFMSATSIFSAGTSFRWLRDQLCQSIVSEAELRKVDPYVLMTAEAENSPIGSNSIIFNPSLAGGNCLDDSPNLRGAFMGLDLGHTRPDLIRSVMEGVAFGLRVALDELRRLTRVANEMTVVGGISQSKLWRQMLADVYQMNIVKTNIDQQAAALGAAALAAVGTGIWPDFSIIDEIHAVEDVAEPIPENSAAYAKLLPIYKKASQMHAAIGDMLAAVSMVENR
;
A
#
# COMPACT_ATOMS: atom_id res chain seq x y z
N SER A 1 -5.71 11.91 -13.54
CA SER A 1 -6.04 10.62 -14.21
C SER A 1 -6.97 10.87 -15.40
N ARG A 2 -6.76 10.17 -16.53
CA ARG A 2 -7.59 10.32 -17.76
C ARG A 2 -9.08 10.06 -17.51
N PRO A 3 -9.51 9.02 -16.78
CA PRO A 3 -10.92 8.66 -16.66
C PRO A 3 -11.70 9.43 -15.57
N LEU A 4 -11.33 10.68 -15.29
CA LEU A 4 -12.05 11.48 -14.29
C LEU A 4 -13.50 11.77 -14.70
N SER A 5 -13.76 12.03 -16.00
CA SER A 5 -15.11 12.22 -16.52
C SER A 5 -15.95 10.97 -16.43
N GLN A 6 -15.37 9.81 -16.71
CA GLN A 6 -16.04 8.51 -16.64
C GLN A 6 -16.44 8.15 -15.21
N SER A 7 -15.55 8.42 -14.23
CA SER A 7 -15.93 8.19 -12.83
C SER A 7 -17.08 9.10 -12.39
N ARG A 8 -17.11 10.36 -12.84
CA ARG A 8 -18.24 11.26 -12.55
C ARG A 8 -19.55 10.74 -13.17
N GLN A 9 -19.53 10.33 -14.44
CA GLN A 9 -20.71 9.74 -15.10
C GLN A 9 -21.21 8.47 -14.40
N PHE A 10 -20.31 7.64 -13.89
CA PHE A 10 -20.67 6.46 -13.14
C PHE A 10 -21.39 6.83 -11.83
N PHE A 11 -20.84 7.79 -11.08
CA PHE A 11 -21.41 8.26 -9.81
C PHE A 11 -22.65 9.16 -9.97
N GLU A 12 -23.08 9.51 -11.18
CA GLU A 12 -24.44 10.01 -11.45
C GLU A 12 -25.51 8.93 -11.30
N LYS A 13 -25.12 7.64 -11.42
CA LYS A 13 -26.02 6.47 -11.36
C LYS A 13 -25.89 5.67 -10.07
N VAL A 14 -24.74 5.76 -9.40
CA VAL A 14 -24.37 4.95 -8.22
C VAL A 14 -23.90 5.89 -7.13
N ASP A 15 -24.39 5.72 -5.91
CA ASP A 15 -23.84 6.43 -4.75
C ASP A 15 -22.40 5.99 -4.48
N GLU A 16 -21.50 6.93 -4.27
CA GLU A 16 -20.07 6.66 -4.07
C GLU A 16 -19.78 5.88 -2.79
N ASN A 17 -20.59 6.07 -1.72
CA ASN A 17 -20.45 5.29 -0.50
C ASN A 17 -20.97 3.86 -0.68
N GLU A 18 -22.09 3.67 -1.38
CA GLU A 18 -22.59 2.34 -1.71
C GLU A 18 -21.57 1.57 -2.56
N TRP A 19 -21.00 2.22 -3.58
CA TRP A 19 -19.92 1.65 -4.37
C TRP A 19 -18.72 1.24 -3.51
N TYR A 20 -18.26 2.13 -2.62
CA TYR A 20 -17.16 1.82 -1.71
C TYR A 20 -17.50 0.66 -0.77
N LEU A 21 -18.68 0.67 -0.15
CA LEU A 21 -19.10 -0.38 0.78
C LEU A 21 -19.28 -1.76 0.10
N MET A 22 -19.55 -1.79 -1.20
CA MET A 22 -19.59 -3.02 -1.97
C MET A 22 -18.19 -3.48 -2.40
N THR A 23 -17.37 -2.58 -2.94
CA THR A 23 -16.11 -2.93 -3.61
C THR A 23 -14.88 -2.86 -2.71
N GLY A 24 -14.94 -2.13 -1.59
CA GLY A 24 -13.77 -1.81 -0.75
C GLY A 24 -12.71 -0.96 -1.44
N ASN A 25 -13.01 -0.45 -2.64
CA ASN A 25 -12.09 0.34 -3.42
C ASN A 25 -12.08 1.79 -2.91
N GLY A 26 -11.04 2.15 -2.19
CA GLY A 26 -10.90 3.47 -1.60
C GLY A 26 -10.64 4.58 -2.63
N PHE A 27 -10.42 5.77 -2.15
CA PHE A 27 -10.18 6.95 -2.96
C PHE A 27 -8.73 7.00 -3.50
N PRO A 28 -8.46 7.55 -4.72
CA PRO A 28 -9.41 8.17 -5.69
C PRO A 28 -9.98 7.16 -6.70
N PRO A 29 -11.30 7.21 -6.95
CA PRO A 29 -11.99 6.29 -7.85
C PRO A 29 -11.38 6.13 -9.24
N PRO A 30 -10.91 7.19 -9.95
CA PRO A 30 -10.38 7.06 -11.31
C PRO A 30 -9.13 6.16 -11.45
N LEU A 31 -8.56 5.65 -10.37
CA LEU A 31 -7.44 4.70 -10.42
C LEU A 31 -7.89 3.29 -10.81
N TYR A 32 -9.16 2.93 -10.57
CA TYR A 32 -9.67 1.59 -10.78
C TYR A 32 -9.94 1.27 -12.25
N SER A 33 -9.82 -0.02 -12.60
CA SER A 33 -9.79 -0.48 -13.98
C SER A 33 -11.08 -0.20 -14.73
N VAL A 34 -12.25 -0.30 -14.09
CA VAL A 34 -13.55 -0.02 -14.70
C VAL A 34 -13.60 1.36 -15.35
N PHE A 35 -13.11 2.39 -14.66
CA PHE A 35 -13.13 3.76 -15.20
C PHE A 35 -12.17 3.92 -16.37
N LYS A 36 -11.05 3.20 -16.40
CA LYS A 36 -10.13 3.16 -17.53
C LYS A 36 -10.77 2.47 -18.75
N MET A 37 -11.49 1.37 -18.52
CA MET A 37 -12.26 0.68 -19.57
C MET A 37 -13.36 1.57 -20.17
N MET A 38 -14.11 2.30 -19.32
CA MET A 38 -15.08 3.30 -19.76
C MET A 38 -14.41 4.41 -20.60
N TRP A 39 -13.20 4.86 -20.20
CA TRP A 39 -12.46 5.86 -20.97
C TRP A 39 -12.09 5.33 -22.37
N TYR A 40 -11.64 4.09 -22.50
CA TYR A 40 -11.34 3.47 -23.80
C TYR A 40 -12.61 3.32 -24.64
N ARG A 41 -13.73 2.92 -24.06
CA ARG A 41 -15.02 2.87 -24.76
C ARG A 41 -15.38 4.22 -25.38
N ASP A 42 -15.23 5.30 -24.63
CA ASP A 42 -15.69 6.63 -25.02
C ASP A 42 -14.70 7.34 -25.98
N ASN A 43 -13.40 7.08 -25.84
CA ASN A 43 -12.36 7.83 -26.58
C ASN A 43 -11.68 7.01 -27.69
N GLU A 44 -11.74 5.69 -27.65
CA GLU A 44 -11.14 4.77 -28.62
C GLU A 44 -12.17 3.71 -29.07
N PRO A 45 -13.37 4.13 -29.56
CA PRO A 45 -14.49 3.21 -29.79
C PRO A 45 -14.20 2.12 -30.83
N GLU A 46 -13.40 2.41 -31.86
CA GLU A 46 -13.05 1.40 -32.89
C GLU A 46 -12.10 0.33 -32.34
N MET A 47 -11.20 0.70 -31.43
CA MET A 47 -10.38 -0.27 -30.70
C MET A 47 -11.25 -1.04 -29.71
N PHE A 48 -12.12 -0.35 -28.96
CA PHE A 48 -12.97 -0.96 -27.94
C PHE A 48 -13.89 -2.06 -28.51
N LYS A 49 -14.46 -1.88 -29.69
CA LYS A 49 -15.30 -2.88 -30.39
C LYS A 49 -14.56 -4.22 -30.66
N ASN A 50 -13.26 -4.20 -30.73
CA ASN A 50 -12.42 -5.37 -30.99
C ASN A 50 -11.84 -5.99 -29.71
N ILE A 51 -12.21 -5.47 -28.53
CA ILE A 51 -11.74 -6.05 -27.25
C ILE A 51 -12.48 -7.36 -27.01
N HIS A 52 -11.71 -8.43 -26.81
CA HIS A 52 -12.25 -9.73 -26.41
C HIS A 52 -12.28 -9.85 -24.89
N LYS A 53 -11.20 -9.55 -24.19
CA LYS A 53 -11.08 -9.56 -22.73
C LYS A 53 -10.18 -8.41 -22.27
N VAL A 54 -10.48 -7.86 -21.09
CA VAL A 54 -9.59 -6.93 -20.38
C VAL A 54 -9.00 -7.66 -19.19
N ILE A 55 -7.71 -7.90 -19.24
CA ILE A 55 -6.96 -8.63 -18.21
C ILE A 55 -5.89 -7.72 -17.59
N GLY A 56 -5.51 -8.01 -16.36
CA GLY A 56 -4.45 -7.29 -15.67
C GLY A 56 -3.05 -7.68 -16.15
N THR A 57 -2.04 -6.95 -15.68
CA THR A 57 -0.63 -7.20 -16.06
C THR A 57 -0.16 -8.59 -15.65
N LYS A 58 -0.53 -9.06 -14.46
CA LYS A 58 -0.27 -10.42 -13.99
C LYS A 58 -0.95 -11.44 -14.90
N ASP A 59 -2.22 -11.24 -15.21
CA ASP A 59 -3.02 -12.15 -16.02
C ASP A 59 -2.53 -12.18 -17.47
N PHE A 60 -1.99 -11.07 -17.97
CA PHE A 60 -1.34 -11.04 -19.29
C PHE A 60 -0.11 -11.97 -19.34
N ILE A 61 0.72 -11.96 -18.27
CA ILE A 61 1.85 -12.91 -18.18
C ILE A 61 1.32 -14.35 -18.14
N ASN A 62 0.31 -14.62 -17.32
CA ASN A 62 -0.35 -15.93 -17.24
C ASN A 62 -0.90 -16.38 -18.60
N TYR A 63 -1.55 -15.48 -19.34
CA TYR A 63 -2.01 -15.74 -20.71
C TYR A 63 -0.85 -16.07 -21.66
N LYS A 64 0.26 -15.33 -21.58
CA LYS A 64 1.45 -15.61 -22.42
C LYS A 64 2.09 -16.96 -22.07
N LEU A 65 1.97 -17.40 -20.83
CA LEU A 65 2.50 -18.68 -20.37
C LEU A 65 1.62 -19.86 -20.76
N THR A 66 0.28 -19.70 -20.71
CA THR A 66 -0.67 -20.83 -20.79
C THR A 66 -1.68 -20.74 -21.93
N GLY A 67 -1.90 -19.57 -22.53
CA GLY A 67 -2.98 -19.30 -23.47
C GLY A 67 -4.34 -19.02 -22.80
N ASN A 68 -4.47 -19.11 -21.47
CA ASN A 68 -5.71 -18.95 -20.73
C ASN A 68 -5.88 -17.52 -20.17
N MET A 69 -7.07 -16.93 -20.36
CA MET A 69 -7.42 -15.56 -19.92
C MET A 69 -8.32 -15.62 -18.70
N VAL A 70 -7.72 -15.80 -17.54
CA VAL A 70 -8.42 -15.79 -16.24
C VAL A 70 -7.77 -14.79 -15.30
N THR A 71 -8.49 -14.38 -14.25
CA THR A 71 -7.95 -13.58 -13.13
C THR A 71 -8.24 -14.29 -11.81
N ASP A 72 -7.61 -13.84 -10.72
CA ASP A 72 -7.91 -14.35 -9.38
C ASP A 72 -8.74 -13.36 -8.57
N TYR A 73 -9.35 -13.85 -7.48
CA TYR A 73 -10.19 -13.03 -6.60
C TYR A 73 -9.50 -11.75 -6.12
N SER A 74 -8.22 -11.85 -5.71
CA SER A 74 -7.50 -10.70 -5.16
C SER A 74 -7.24 -9.62 -6.20
N TYR A 75 -6.97 -9.99 -7.44
CA TYR A 75 -6.77 -9.03 -8.53
C TYR A 75 -8.10 -8.45 -9.02
N ALA A 76 -9.14 -9.29 -9.12
CA ALA A 76 -10.49 -8.85 -9.49
C ALA A 76 -11.05 -7.83 -8.51
N SER A 77 -10.78 -7.98 -7.20
CA SER A 77 -11.29 -7.07 -6.16
C SER A 77 -10.82 -5.62 -6.32
N GLY A 78 -9.75 -5.38 -7.08
CA GLY A 78 -9.25 -4.04 -7.43
C GLY A 78 -9.82 -3.46 -8.72
N CYS A 79 -10.85 -4.05 -9.34
CA CYS A 79 -11.32 -3.60 -10.65
C CYS A 79 -12.36 -2.46 -10.60
N GLY A 80 -13.03 -2.24 -9.47
CA GLY A 80 -14.08 -1.22 -9.30
C GLY A 80 -15.52 -1.67 -9.54
N VAL A 81 -15.73 -2.96 -9.86
CA VAL A 81 -17.07 -3.57 -10.03
C VAL A 81 -17.17 -4.94 -9.36
N TYR A 82 -16.34 -5.21 -8.37
CA TYR A 82 -16.30 -6.47 -7.64
C TYR A 82 -17.09 -6.35 -6.34
N ASP A 83 -17.91 -7.34 -6.03
CA ASP A 83 -18.60 -7.48 -4.75
C ASP A 83 -17.71 -8.28 -3.78
N LEU A 84 -17.18 -7.60 -2.78
CA LEU A 84 -16.28 -8.20 -1.79
C LEU A 84 -16.95 -9.30 -0.97
N VAL A 85 -18.25 -9.15 -0.65
CA VAL A 85 -18.96 -10.08 0.22
C VAL A 85 -19.28 -11.37 -0.53
N ASN A 86 -19.69 -11.25 -1.79
CA ASN A 86 -20.09 -12.40 -2.63
C ASN A 86 -18.92 -13.01 -3.41
N TRP A 87 -17.75 -12.37 -3.41
CA TRP A 87 -16.53 -12.84 -4.11
C TRP A 87 -16.72 -12.98 -5.63
N GLU A 88 -17.50 -12.08 -6.24
CA GLU A 88 -17.82 -12.10 -7.65
C GLU A 88 -17.93 -10.69 -8.24
N TYR A 89 -18.07 -10.58 -9.56
CA TYR A 89 -18.40 -9.30 -10.18
C TYR A 89 -19.83 -8.91 -9.86
N SER A 90 -20.06 -7.65 -9.48
CA SER A 90 -21.38 -7.07 -9.27
C SER A 90 -22.04 -6.74 -10.62
N GLU A 91 -23.13 -7.42 -10.93
CA GLU A 91 -23.92 -7.13 -12.15
C GLU A 91 -24.41 -5.69 -12.16
N SER A 92 -24.92 -5.19 -11.04
CA SER A 92 -25.42 -3.81 -10.94
C SER A 92 -24.33 -2.76 -11.21
N MET A 93 -23.08 -3.00 -10.77
CA MET A 93 -21.96 -2.09 -11.02
C MET A 93 -21.47 -2.17 -12.47
N ILE A 94 -21.49 -3.37 -13.08
CA ILE A 94 -21.19 -3.54 -14.50
C ILE A 94 -22.24 -2.81 -15.34
N ASP A 95 -23.52 -2.98 -15.06
CA ASP A 95 -24.61 -2.32 -15.76
C ASP A 95 -24.52 -0.79 -15.65
N ALA A 96 -24.21 -0.28 -14.45
CA ALA A 96 -24.03 1.16 -14.23
C ALA A 96 -22.86 1.72 -15.06
N SER A 97 -21.78 0.93 -15.24
CA SER A 97 -20.63 1.31 -16.07
C SER A 97 -20.96 1.35 -17.57
N GLY A 98 -21.97 0.62 -18.00
CA GLY A 98 -22.33 0.44 -19.41
C GLY A 98 -21.29 -0.36 -20.21
N LEU A 99 -20.49 -1.18 -19.53
CA LEU A 99 -19.52 -2.08 -20.14
C LEU A 99 -20.14 -3.47 -20.39
N PRO A 100 -19.77 -4.16 -21.47
CA PRO A 100 -20.21 -5.54 -21.69
C PRO A 100 -19.63 -6.47 -20.63
N LYS A 101 -20.44 -7.39 -20.10
CA LYS A 101 -20.01 -8.34 -19.06
C LYS A 101 -18.94 -9.32 -19.55
N ASP A 102 -18.98 -9.65 -20.80
CA ASP A 102 -18.10 -10.64 -21.44
C ASP A 102 -16.64 -10.16 -21.62
N ILE A 103 -16.35 -8.87 -21.46
CA ILE A 103 -14.95 -8.39 -21.48
C ILE A 103 -14.21 -8.63 -20.16
N PHE A 104 -14.94 -8.93 -19.06
CA PHE A 104 -14.31 -9.28 -17.79
C PHE A 104 -13.85 -10.75 -17.82
N PRO A 105 -12.63 -11.07 -17.34
CA PRO A 105 -12.14 -12.45 -17.30
C PRO A 105 -12.85 -13.27 -16.23
N ASP A 106 -12.89 -14.59 -16.40
CA ASP A 106 -13.39 -15.49 -15.36
C ASP A 106 -12.48 -15.43 -14.12
N ILE A 107 -13.10 -15.51 -12.94
CA ILE A 107 -12.40 -15.44 -11.65
C ILE A 107 -12.15 -16.86 -11.15
N VAL A 108 -10.91 -17.12 -10.72
CA VAL A 108 -10.47 -18.39 -10.15
C VAL A 108 -9.79 -18.18 -8.79
N PRO A 109 -9.64 -19.22 -7.95
CA PRO A 109 -8.80 -19.15 -6.76
C PRO A 109 -7.36 -18.79 -7.11
N SER A 110 -6.69 -18.01 -6.25
CA SER A 110 -5.28 -17.62 -6.44
C SER A 110 -4.33 -18.82 -6.51
N THR A 111 -4.71 -19.97 -5.92
CA THR A 111 -3.97 -21.24 -5.96
C THR A 111 -4.37 -22.15 -7.13
N ALA A 112 -5.32 -21.74 -7.97
CA ALA A 112 -5.76 -22.58 -9.09
C ALA A 112 -4.64 -22.78 -10.11
N VAL A 113 -4.42 -24.05 -10.52
CA VAL A 113 -3.58 -24.36 -11.67
C VAL A 113 -4.38 -23.97 -12.93
N ILE A 114 -3.93 -22.98 -13.64
CA ILE A 114 -4.60 -22.40 -14.80
C ILE A 114 -4.12 -22.97 -16.15
N GLY A 115 -3.15 -23.86 -16.12
CA GLY A 115 -2.61 -24.55 -17.28
C GLY A 115 -1.17 -24.98 -17.09
N GLU A 116 -0.58 -25.47 -18.17
CA GLU A 116 0.84 -25.77 -18.31
C GLU A 116 1.48 -24.78 -19.28
N LEU A 117 2.81 -24.67 -19.29
CA LEU A 117 3.51 -23.83 -20.25
C LEU A 117 3.18 -24.26 -21.68
N THR A 118 2.87 -23.27 -22.54
CA THR A 118 2.82 -23.51 -23.97
C THR A 118 4.21 -23.89 -24.51
N PRO A 119 4.32 -24.61 -25.66
CA PRO A 119 5.62 -24.93 -26.27
C PRO A 119 6.48 -23.68 -26.49
N GLU A 120 5.87 -22.57 -26.89
CA GLU A 120 6.54 -21.29 -27.14
C GLU A 120 7.12 -20.70 -25.85
N ALA A 121 6.32 -20.69 -24.77
CA ALA A 121 6.76 -20.19 -23.46
C ALA A 121 7.86 -21.08 -22.87
N SER A 122 7.71 -22.41 -22.96
CA SER A 122 8.71 -23.39 -22.55
C SER A 122 10.07 -23.16 -23.26
N ALA A 123 10.04 -23.00 -24.56
CA ALA A 123 11.25 -22.75 -25.35
C ALA A 123 11.89 -21.39 -25.03
N ALA A 124 11.07 -20.32 -24.91
CA ALA A 124 11.57 -18.97 -24.64
C ALA A 124 12.19 -18.83 -23.23
N LEU A 125 11.69 -19.57 -22.25
CA LEU A 125 12.16 -19.52 -20.86
C LEU A 125 13.18 -20.61 -20.53
N ASN A 126 13.40 -21.56 -21.46
CA ASN A 126 14.20 -22.76 -21.23
C ASN A 126 13.75 -23.57 -20.00
N LEU A 127 12.43 -23.74 -19.87
CA LEU A 127 11.77 -24.47 -18.79
C LEU A 127 11.06 -25.72 -19.32
N PRO A 128 10.81 -26.76 -18.49
CA PRO A 128 10.07 -27.96 -18.90
C PRO A 128 8.66 -27.62 -19.43
N ALA A 129 8.25 -28.30 -20.52
CA ALA A 129 6.97 -28.05 -21.18
C ALA A 129 5.73 -28.34 -20.31
N HIS A 130 5.83 -29.26 -19.35
CA HIS A 130 4.72 -29.63 -18.45
C HIS A 130 4.76 -28.90 -17.11
N LEU A 131 5.43 -27.75 -17.04
CA LEU A 131 5.45 -26.95 -15.85
C LEU A 131 4.07 -26.30 -15.63
N LYS A 132 3.45 -26.58 -14.50
CA LYS A 132 2.16 -26.02 -14.12
C LYS A 132 2.30 -24.54 -13.81
N VAL A 133 1.32 -23.74 -14.23
CA VAL A 133 1.18 -22.32 -13.93
C VAL A 133 0.00 -22.14 -13.01
N VAL A 134 0.19 -21.43 -11.91
CA VAL A 134 -0.83 -21.08 -10.93
C VAL A 134 -1.30 -19.64 -11.15
N ALA A 135 -2.57 -19.35 -10.92
CA ALA A 135 -3.16 -18.02 -11.14
C ALA A 135 -2.40 -16.88 -10.46
N GLY A 136 -1.88 -17.14 -9.26
CA GLY A 136 -1.21 -16.11 -8.46
C GLY A 136 -2.18 -15.08 -7.91
N GLY A 137 -1.68 -13.97 -7.37
CA GLY A 137 -2.48 -12.94 -6.76
C GLY A 137 -1.97 -11.52 -7.02
N VAL A 138 -2.74 -10.51 -6.58
CA VAL A 138 -2.32 -9.12 -6.59
C VAL A 138 -1.11 -8.92 -5.67
N ASP A 139 -0.23 -8.00 -6.02
CA ASP A 139 1.05 -7.76 -5.33
C ASP A 139 0.89 -7.50 -3.82
N ASN A 140 -0.09 -6.68 -3.42
CA ASN A 140 -0.33 -6.35 -2.02
C ASN A 140 -0.82 -7.56 -1.20
N SER A 141 -1.69 -8.41 -1.74
CA SER A 141 -2.15 -9.63 -1.06
C SER A 141 -1.08 -10.72 -1.05
N CYS A 142 -0.27 -10.83 -2.12
CA CYS A 142 0.93 -11.65 -2.12
C CYS A 142 1.95 -11.17 -1.10
N MET A 143 2.16 -9.84 -0.99
CA MET A 143 3.03 -9.28 0.04
C MET A 143 2.51 -9.55 1.44
N GLY A 144 1.20 -9.43 1.67
CA GLY A 144 0.57 -9.79 2.94
C GLY A 144 0.84 -11.24 3.33
N LEU A 145 0.62 -12.16 2.38
CA LEU A 145 0.94 -13.58 2.58
C LEU A 145 2.42 -13.78 2.91
N GLY A 146 3.33 -13.24 2.08
CA GLY A 146 4.77 -13.38 2.28
C GLY A 146 5.32 -12.62 3.49
N ALA A 147 4.61 -11.62 4.02
CA ALA A 147 4.94 -10.91 5.27
C ALA A 147 4.23 -11.51 6.49
N LYS A 148 3.75 -12.74 6.43
CA LYS A 148 3.06 -13.50 7.50
C LYS A 148 1.66 -12.96 7.87
N SER A 149 1.07 -12.03 7.11
CA SER A 149 -0.27 -11.50 7.39
C SER A 149 -1.33 -12.35 6.69
N PHE A 150 -1.44 -13.62 7.08
CA PHE A 150 -2.36 -14.62 6.52
C PHE A 150 -3.25 -15.32 7.58
N GLN A 151 -3.34 -14.74 8.76
CA GLN A 151 -4.27 -15.11 9.82
C GLN A 151 -4.92 -13.84 10.37
N GLU A 152 -6.14 -13.99 10.88
CA GLU A 152 -6.91 -12.86 11.41
C GLU A 152 -6.12 -12.06 12.47
N GLY A 153 -6.09 -10.75 12.30
CA GLY A 153 -5.39 -9.83 13.18
C GLY A 153 -3.88 -9.70 12.94
N ARG A 154 -3.27 -10.57 12.14
CA ARG A 154 -1.86 -10.40 11.75
C ARG A 154 -1.72 -9.18 10.85
N VAL A 155 -0.71 -8.37 11.14
CA VAL A 155 -0.49 -7.06 10.52
C VAL A 155 0.94 -6.94 10.02
N TYR A 156 1.12 -6.27 8.90
CA TYR A 156 2.44 -5.90 8.40
C TYR A 156 2.47 -4.43 7.97
N ASN A 157 3.67 -3.85 7.97
CA ASN A 157 3.93 -2.52 7.44
C ASN A 157 4.94 -2.59 6.30
N ALA A 158 4.52 -2.18 5.11
CA ALA A 158 5.41 -2.02 3.98
C ALA A 158 5.99 -0.60 3.98
N LEU A 159 7.30 -0.49 4.14
CA LEU A 159 8.06 0.73 4.35
C LEU A 159 8.87 1.09 3.09
N GLY A 160 8.18 1.50 2.05
CA GLY A 160 8.75 1.91 0.75
C GLY A 160 8.73 3.42 0.50
N SER A 161 8.64 3.82 -0.75
CA SER A 161 8.47 5.23 -1.18
C SER A 161 7.19 5.84 -0.63
N SER A 162 6.06 5.17 -0.81
CA SER A 162 4.86 5.25 0.03
C SER A 162 4.96 4.18 1.11
N SER A 163 4.07 4.23 2.10
CA SER A 163 3.99 3.20 3.11
C SER A 163 2.54 2.88 3.43
N TRP A 164 2.26 1.60 3.69
CA TRP A 164 0.95 1.17 4.14
C TRP A 164 1.05 0.16 5.26
N ILE A 165 0.04 0.15 6.09
CA ILE A 165 -0.18 -0.86 7.11
C ILE A 165 -1.39 -1.67 6.67
N ALA A 166 -1.26 -2.98 6.62
CA ALA A 166 -2.34 -3.88 6.22
C ALA A 166 -2.54 -4.99 7.24
N VAL A 167 -3.80 -5.33 7.49
CA VAL A 167 -4.22 -6.36 8.42
C VAL A 167 -5.10 -7.38 7.71
N ALA A 168 -4.85 -8.65 7.98
CA ALA A 168 -5.72 -9.74 7.55
C ALA A 168 -6.94 -9.87 8.48
N SER A 169 -8.13 -10.03 7.94
CA SER A 169 -9.37 -10.17 8.70
C SER A 169 -10.35 -11.15 8.04
N ALA A 170 -11.19 -11.80 8.84
CA ALA A 170 -12.24 -12.69 8.34
C ALA A 170 -13.44 -11.93 7.74
N THR A 171 -13.57 -10.64 8.05
CA THR A 171 -14.60 -9.75 7.48
C THR A 171 -13.95 -8.53 6.86
N PRO A 172 -14.50 -7.96 5.78
CA PRO A 172 -13.95 -6.76 5.16
C PRO A 172 -14.12 -5.55 6.09
N LEU A 173 -13.03 -4.80 6.34
CA LEU A 173 -13.04 -3.65 7.26
C LEU A 173 -13.50 -2.39 6.51
N LEU A 174 -14.77 -2.35 6.13
CA LEU A 174 -15.38 -1.25 5.40
C LEU A 174 -15.79 -0.12 6.35
N ASP A 175 -15.39 1.10 6.05
CA ASP A 175 -15.75 2.31 6.80
C ASP A 175 -15.87 3.50 5.84
N ALA A 176 -17.10 4.00 5.65
CA ALA A 176 -17.39 5.10 4.72
C ALA A 176 -16.65 6.42 5.09
N ARG A 177 -16.23 6.60 6.35
CA ARG A 177 -15.52 7.81 6.81
C ARG A 177 -14.06 7.82 6.42
N THR A 178 -13.34 6.72 6.70
CA THR A 178 -11.88 6.64 6.51
C THR A 178 -11.48 5.87 5.26
N ARG A 179 -12.43 5.14 4.67
CA ARG A 179 -12.29 4.40 3.40
C ARG A 179 -10.97 3.65 3.27
N PRO A 180 -10.61 2.75 4.21
CA PRO A 180 -9.44 1.90 4.01
C PRO A 180 -9.58 1.13 2.69
N TYR A 181 -8.45 0.82 2.06
CA TYR A 181 -8.43 -0.07 0.91
C TYR A 181 -8.72 -1.49 1.38
N VAL A 182 -9.76 -2.11 0.86
CA VAL A 182 -10.11 -3.48 1.21
C VAL A 182 -10.13 -4.34 -0.05
N PHE A 183 -9.35 -5.42 -0.02
CA PHE A 183 -9.26 -6.41 -1.10
C PHE A 183 -9.52 -7.79 -0.53
N THR A 184 -9.99 -8.71 -1.36
CA THR A 184 -9.93 -10.11 -0.99
C THR A 184 -8.48 -10.55 -0.85
N HIS A 185 -8.21 -11.36 0.16
CA HIS A 185 -6.90 -11.96 0.31
C HIS A 185 -6.70 -13.07 -0.75
N VAL A 186 -5.45 -13.47 -1.02
CA VAL A 186 -5.14 -14.65 -1.86
C VAL A 186 -5.55 -15.96 -1.19
N ILE A 187 -5.91 -15.95 0.08
CA ILE A 187 -6.47 -17.08 0.83
C ILE A 187 -7.99 -16.87 0.91
N PRO A 188 -8.80 -17.81 0.40
CA PRO A 188 -10.26 -17.68 0.45
C PRO A 188 -10.80 -17.50 1.88
N GLY A 189 -11.80 -16.63 2.02
CA GLY A 189 -12.42 -16.29 3.30
C GLY A 189 -11.67 -15.25 4.13
N LEU A 190 -10.53 -14.74 3.65
CA LEU A 190 -9.83 -13.63 4.27
C LEU A 190 -9.86 -12.39 3.39
N PHE A 191 -9.74 -11.23 4.04
CA PHE A 191 -9.61 -9.92 3.42
C PHE A 191 -8.31 -9.26 3.88
N MET A 192 -7.74 -8.42 3.02
CA MET A 192 -6.62 -7.55 3.32
C MET A 192 -7.11 -6.11 3.36
N SER A 193 -7.14 -5.52 4.54
CA SER A 193 -7.55 -4.13 4.74
C SER A 193 -6.33 -3.27 5.03
N ALA A 194 -6.15 -2.19 4.29
CA ALA A 194 -4.97 -1.35 4.37
C ALA A 194 -5.29 0.14 4.47
N THR A 195 -4.46 0.83 5.23
CA THR A 195 -4.37 2.30 5.27
C THR A 195 -2.96 2.73 4.92
N SER A 196 -2.78 3.91 4.32
CA SER A 196 -1.50 4.30 3.76
C SER A 196 -1.19 5.78 3.94
N ILE A 197 0.10 6.11 3.79
CA ILE A 197 0.59 7.46 3.52
C ILE A 197 1.34 7.46 2.18
N PHE A 198 1.13 8.50 1.36
CA PHE A 198 1.66 8.55 0.00
C PHE A 198 3.15 8.90 -0.07
N SER A 199 3.70 9.51 0.97
CA SER A 199 5.08 9.99 1.01
C SER A 199 5.78 9.58 2.30
N ALA A 200 6.23 8.34 2.41
CA ALA A 200 7.07 7.85 3.50
C ALA A 200 8.56 7.98 3.14
N GLY A 201 9.13 6.97 2.51
CA GLY A 201 10.51 7.01 2.03
C GLY A 201 10.76 8.11 1.01
N THR A 202 9.72 8.51 0.24
CA THR A 202 9.82 9.67 -0.66
C THR A 202 10.08 10.97 0.10
N SER A 203 9.49 11.18 1.29
CA SER A 203 9.77 12.36 2.13
C SER A 203 11.22 12.34 2.63
N PHE A 204 11.71 11.17 3.06
CA PHE A 204 13.09 11.01 3.50
C PHE A 204 14.09 11.18 2.36
N ARG A 205 13.76 10.66 1.16
CA ARG A 205 14.53 10.87 -0.06
C ARG A 205 14.55 12.34 -0.49
N TRP A 206 13.41 13.03 -0.45
CA TRP A 206 13.33 14.45 -0.74
C TRP A 206 14.23 15.26 0.20
N LEU A 207 14.21 14.96 1.50
CA LEU A 207 15.10 15.60 2.48
C LEU A 207 16.58 15.37 2.12
N ARG A 208 16.96 14.13 1.78
CA ARG A 208 18.31 13.79 1.31
C ARG A 208 18.72 14.64 0.13
N ASP A 209 17.85 14.70 -0.89
CA ASP A 209 18.16 15.31 -2.17
C ASP A 209 18.12 16.84 -2.14
N GLN A 210 17.35 17.45 -1.24
CA GLN A 210 17.17 18.90 -1.19
C GLN A 210 17.94 19.57 -0.04
N LEU A 211 18.10 18.92 1.10
CA LEU A 211 18.63 19.55 2.32
C LEU A 211 19.89 18.85 2.90
N CYS A 212 20.28 17.67 2.39
CA CYS A 212 21.38 16.88 2.94
C CYS A 212 22.49 16.63 1.91
N GLN A 213 22.77 17.55 0.99
CA GLN A 213 23.75 17.38 -0.08
C GLN A 213 25.17 17.09 0.43
N SER A 214 25.58 17.71 1.55
CA SER A 214 26.88 17.43 2.17
C SER A 214 26.99 16.00 2.70
N ILE A 215 25.90 15.43 3.22
CA ILE A 215 25.85 14.01 3.62
C ILE A 215 25.97 13.09 2.40
N VAL A 216 25.32 13.44 1.28
CA VAL A 216 25.44 12.67 0.04
C VAL A 216 26.88 12.65 -0.44
N SER A 217 27.55 13.80 -0.50
CA SER A 217 28.97 13.90 -0.88
C SER A 217 29.88 13.11 0.06
N GLU A 218 29.64 13.16 1.37
CA GLU A 218 30.39 12.39 2.36
C GLU A 218 30.15 10.88 2.19
N ALA A 219 28.92 10.46 1.94
CA ALA A 219 28.57 9.06 1.69
C ALA A 219 29.28 8.49 0.45
N GLU A 220 29.36 9.28 -0.63
CA GLU A 220 30.11 8.94 -1.84
C GLU A 220 31.60 8.73 -1.54
N LEU A 221 32.23 9.65 -0.80
CA LEU A 221 33.63 9.52 -0.39
C LEU A 221 33.89 8.28 0.46
N ARG A 222 32.98 7.99 1.39
CA ARG A 222 33.06 6.83 2.29
C ARG A 222 32.57 5.52 1.65
N LYS A 223 31.95 5.56 0.46
CA LYS A 223 31.31 4.43 -0.22
C LYS A 223 30.27 3.73 0.65
N VAL A 224 29.43 4.50 1.32
CA VAL A 224 28.31 4.03 2.15
C VAL A 224 26.99 4.62 1.66
N ASP A 225 25.88 4.00 2.03
CA ASP A 225 24.55 4.54 1.72
C ASP A 225 24.34 5.86 2.51
N PRO A 226 23.93 6.98 1.86
CA PRO A 226 23.68 8.25 2.53
C PRO A 226 22.62 8.15 3.64
N TYR A 227 21.68 7.22 3.55
CA TYR A 227 20.68 7.01 4.59
C TYR A 227 21.28 6.49 5.90
N VAL A 228 22.41 5.78 5.85
CA VAL A 228 23.16 5.35 7.05
C VAL A 228 23.68 6.58 7.79
N LEU A 229 24.28 7.54 7.07
CA LEU A 229 24.78 8.77 7.68
C LEU A 229 23.65 9.67 8.17
N MET A 230 22.55 9.79 7.42
CA MET A 230 21.38 10.55 7.85
C MET A 230 20.78 10.00 9.14
N THR A 231 20.61 8.68 9.24
CA THR A 231 20.06 8.07 10.47
C THR A 231 21.01 8.23 11.66
N ALA A 232 22.31 8.13 11.45
CA ALA A 232 23.31 8.40 12.49
C ALA A 232 23.29 9.86 12.97
N GLU A 233 23.08 10.84 12.07
CA GLU A 233 22.88 12.23 12.48
C GLU A 233 21.58 12.43 13.27
N ALA A 234 20.49 11.77 12.88
CA ALA A 234 19.22 11.87 13.58
C ALA A 234 19.28 11.39 15.04
N GLU A 235 20.23 10.50 15.37
CA GLU A 235 20.46 10.05 16.76
C GLU A 235 20.96 11.19 17.68
N ASN A 236 21.53 12.25 17.11
CA ASN A 236 22.00 13.42 17.88
C ASN A 236 20.86 14.40 18.22
N SER A 237 19.66 14.19 17.73
CA SER A 237 18.48 14.98 18.09
C SER A 237 17.62 14.21 19.08
N PRO A 238 17.01 14.86 20.08
CA PRO A 238 16.12 14.19 21.03
C PRO A 238 14.78 13.81 20.41
N ILE A 239 14.01 12.98 21.11
CA ILE A 239 12.61 12.68 20.77
C ILE A 239 11.81 13.98 20.72
N GLY A 240 11.03 14.13 19.64
CA GLY A 240 10.28 15.35 19.35
C GLY A 240 11.09 16.42 18.64
N SER A 241 12.33 16.10 18.19
CA SER A 241 13.15 16.94 17.30
C SER A 241 13.22 18.39 17.76
N ASN A 242 13.41 18.61 19.07
CA ASN A 242 13.40 19.94 19.70
C ASN A 242 12.13 20.77 19.38
N SER A 243 10.96 20.10 19.29
CA SER A 243 9.65 20.69 19.01
C SER A 243 9.35 20.98 17.52
N ILE A 244 10.09 20.39 16.59
CA ILE A 244 9.71 20.42 15.17
C ILE A 244 8.69 19.32 14.90
N ILE A 245 7.57 19.69 14.30
CA ILE A 245 6.61 18.76 13.71
C ILE A 245 6.76 18.78 12.19
N PHE A 246 6.96 17.62 11.59
CA PHE A 246 6.97 17.47 10.13
C PHE A 246 5.70 16.77 9.65
N ASN A 247 5.03 17.35 8.65
CA ASN A 247 3.94 16.69 7.93
C ASN A 247 4.51 16.05 6.65
N PRO A 248 4.40 14.73 6.45
CA PRO A 248 5.00 14.05 5.29
C PRO A 248 4.20 14.14 4.00
N SER A 249 3.07 14.84 3.94
CA SER A 249 2.13 14.86 2.80
C SER A 249 2.67 15.61 1.57
N LEU A 250 3.94 15.37 1.18
CA LEU A 250 4.59 15.97 0.00
C LEU A 250 3.89 15.61 -1.31
N ALA A 251 3.24 14.45 -1.38
CA ALA A 251 2.46 13.99 -2.54
C ALA A 251 0.96 14.32 -2.44
N GLY A 252 0.55 15.10 -1.46
CA GLY A 252 -0.85 15.40 -1.15
C GLY A 252 -1.40 14.59 0.01
N GLY A 253 -2.58 14.98 0.48
CA GLY A 253 -3.31 14.25 1.50
C GLY A 253 -3.93 12.96 0.96
N ASN A 254 -4.18 12.01 1.86
CA ASN A 254 -4.85 10.73 1.59
C ASN A 254 -6.25 10.71 2.21
N CYS A 255 -6.90 9.56 2.25
CA CYS A 255 -8.26 9.41 2.79
C CYS A 255 -8.37 9.62 4.32
N LEU A 256 -7.25 9.67 5.03
CA LEU A 256 -7.21 9.95 6.48
C LEU A 256 -6.97 11.43 6.79
N ASP A 257 -6.65 12.22 5.76
CA ASP A 257 -6.42 13.66 5.89
C ASP A 257 -7.69 14.45 5.57
N ASP A 258 -7.85 15.62 6.18
CA ASP A 258 -9.03 16.48 5.99
C ASP A 258 -9.10 17.11 4.60
N SER A 259 -8.01 17.08 3.83
CA SER A 259 -7.96 17.61 2.45
C SER A 259 -6.92 16.92 1.57
N PRO A 260 -7.25 16.64 0.29
CA PRO A 260 -6.28 16.16 -0.69
C PRO A 260 -5.24 17.24 -1.07
N ASN A 261 -5.50 18.50 -0.75
CA ASN A 261 -4.61 19.63 -1.00
C ASN A 261 -3.56 19.82 0.10
N LEU A 262 -3.60 19.03 1.15
CA LEU A 262 -2.55 18.99 2.17
C LEU A 262 -1.18 18.78 1.52
N ARG A 263 -0.15 19.48 2.00
CA ARG A 263 1.23 19.36 1.53
C ARG A 263 2.18 19.16 2.69
N GLY A 264 3.44 18.84 2.39
CA GLY A 264 4.50 18.71 3.40
C GLY A 264 4.81 20.05 4.06
N ALA A 265 5.15 20.00 5.36
CA ALA A 265 5.53 21.19 6.12
C ALA A 265 6.43 20.84 7.31
N PHE A 266 7.38 21.74 7.60
CA PHE A 266 8.05 21.83 8.89
C PHE A 266 7.37 22.92 9.72
N MET A 267 6.95 22.60 10.92
CA MET A 267 6.27 23.50 11.84
C MET A 267 7.05 23.58 13.16
N GLY A 268 7.18 24.79 13.72
CA GLY A 268 7.89 25.00 14.98
C GLY A 268 9.39 25.28 14.84
N LEU A 269 9.89 25.63 13.64
CA LEU A 269 11.28 25.99 13.44
C LEU A 269 11.67 27.26 14.20
N ASP A 270 12.85 27.25 14.82
CA ASP A 270 13.51 28.41 15.40
C ASP A 270 15.01 28.45 15.03
N LEU A 271 15.73 29.47 15.49
CA LEU A 271 17.14 29.68 15.18
C LEU A 271 18.11 28.66 15.83
N GLY A 272 17.64 27.89 16.79
CA GLY A 272 18.45 26.88 17.50
C GLY A 272 18.45 25.52 16.81
N HIS A 273 17.54 25.31 15.86
CA HIS A 273 17.42 24.02 15.19
C HIS A 273 18.56 23.76 14.22
N THR A 274 18.95 22.49 14.15
CA THR A 274 20.05 22.01 13.33
C THR A 274 19.60 20.93 12.37
N ARG A 275 20.47 20.52 11.45
CA ARG A 275 20.14 19.45 10.48
C ARG A 275 19.74 18.12 11.12
N PRO A 276 20.38 17.63 12.21
CA PRO A 276 19.87 16.46 12.94
C PRO A 276 18.41 16.55 13.35
N ASP A 277 17.94 17.73 13.78
CA ASP A 277 16.54 17.95 14.18
C ASP A 277 15.61 17.85 12.98
N LEU A 278 16.01 18.41 11.83
CA LEU A 278 15.23 18.28 10.59
C LEU A 278 15.14 16.83 10.12
N ILE A 279 16.25 16.09 10.16
CA ILE A 279 16.27 14.68 9.74
C ILE A 279 15.36 13.85 10.66
N ARG A 280 15.50 14.01 11.97
CA ARG A 280 14.68 13.28 12.94
C ARG A 280 13.20 13.64 12.83
N SER A 281 12.87 14.92 12.64
CA SER A 281 11.47 15.36 12.51
C SER A 281 10.78 14.74 11.29
N VAL A 282 11.50 14.54 10.16
CA VAL A 282 10.94 13.83 8.99
C VAL A 282 10.66 12.36 9.32
N MET A 283 11.56 11.70 10.04
CA MET A 283 11.36 10.33 10.50
C MET A 283 10.14 10.23 11.42
N GLU A 284 10.06 11.11 12.42
CA GLU A 284 8.93 11.16 13.37
C GLU A 284 7.61 11.50 12.69
N GLY A 285 7.60 12.43 11.73
CA GLY A 285 6.41 12.79 10.96
C GLY A 285 5.86 11.63 10.14
N VAL A 286 6.73 10.85 9.51
CA VAL A 286 6.34 9.61 8.81
C VAL A 286 5.78 8.58 9.81
N ALA A 287 6.43 8.39 10.96
CA ALA A 287 5.95 7.46 11.99
C ALA A 287 4.60 7.89 12.57
N PHE A 288 4.37 9.19 12.78
CA PHE A 288 3.07 9.70 13.24
C PHE A 288 1.97 9.52 12.20
N GLY A 289 2.25 9.80 10.92
CA GLY A 289 1.28 9.54 9.85
C GLY A 289 0.86 8.08 9.78
N LEU A 290 1.83 7.17 9.90
CA LEU A 290 1.57 5.72 9.95
C LEU A 290 0.88 5.30 11.25
N ARG A 291 1.13 5.96 12.39
CA ARG A 291 0.38 5.71 13.62
C ARG A 291 -1.09 6.12 13.47
N VAL A 292 -1.39 7.22 12.79
CA VAL A 292 -2.78 7.59 12.46
C VAL A 292 -3.43 6.50 11.62
N ALA A 293 -2.73 5.99 10.61
CA ALA A 293 -3.18 4.89 9.76
C ALA A 293 -3.45 3.60 10.56
N LEU A 294 -2.55 3.24 11.49
CA LEU A 294 -2.69 2.07 12.36
C LEU A 294 -3.86 2.23 13.35
N ASP A 295 -4.05 3.43 13.93
CA ASP A 295 -5.14 3.69 14.87
C ASP A 295 -6.51 3.48 14.21
N GLU A 296 -6.66 3.81 12.93
CA GLU A 296 -7.90 3.55 12.19
C GLU A 296 -8.16 2.05 11.98
N LEU A 297 -7.13 1.26 11.67
CA LEU A 297 -7.29 -0.20 11.62
C LEU A 297 -7.63 -0.80 12.99
N ARG A 298 -6.98 -0.33 14.05
CA ARG A 298 -7.28 -0.74 15.44
C ARG A 298 -8.70 -0.41 15.88
N ARG A 299 -9.30 0.65 15.32
CA ARG A 299 -10.70 1.01 15.57
C ARG A 299 -11.66 0.01 14.91
N LEU A 300 -11.29 -0.58 13.80
CA LEU A 300 -12.14 -1.46 13.00
C LEU A 300 -11.99 -2.93 13.38
N THR A 301 -10.81 -3.34 13.83
CA THR A 301 -10.54 -4.74 14.20
C THR A 301 -9.49 -4.86 15.30
N ARG A 302 -9.39 -6.05 15.87
CA ARG A 302 -8.28 -6.40 16.75
C ARG A 302 -7.03 -6.63 15.91
N VAL A 303 -5.96 -5.90 16.23
CA VAL A 303 -4.64 -6.03 15.61
C VAL A 303 -3.71 -6.74 16.60
N ALA A 304 -2.85 -7.64 16.13
CA ALA A 304 -1.83 -8.30 16.94
C ALA A 304 -0.88 -7.30 17.62
N ASN A 305 -0.21 -7.72 18.69
CA ASN A 305 0.74 -6.87 19.42
C ASN A 305 2.14 -6.84 18.75
N GLU A 306 2.32 -7.53 17.66
CA GLU A 306 3.55 -7.51 16.86
C GLU A 306 3.21 -7.20 15.40
N MET A 307 4.13 -6.55 14.70
CA MET A 307 4.00 -6.17 13.30
C MET A 307 5.27 -6.54 12.54
N THR A 308 5.12 -7.32 11.49
CA THR A 308 6.23 -7.56 10.55
C THR A 308 6.46 -6.31 9.71
N VAL A 309 7.71 -5.89 9.56
CA VAL A 309 8.09 -4.77 8.70
C VAL A 309 8.91 -5.25 7.51
N VAL A 310 8.60 -4.71 6.33
CA VAL A 310 9.29 -5.00 5.07
C VAL A 310 9.61 -3.70 4.33
N GLY A 311 10.63 -3.71 3.48
CA GLY A 311 11.02 -2.54 2.68
C GLY A 311 12.23 -1.80 3.23
N GLY A 312 12.77 -0.83 2.44
CA GLY A 312 14.07 -0.21 2.69
C GLY A 312 14.22 0.50 4.04
N ILE A 313 13.17 1.16 4.53
CA ILE A 313 13.18 1.85 5.83
C ILE A 313 13.36 0.85 6.99
N SER A 314 12.89 -0.38 6.84
CA SER A 314 13.01 -1.43 7.87
C SER A 314 14.47 -1.84 8.17
N GLN A 315 15.43 -1.48 7.32
CA GLN A 315 16.84 -1.79 7.52
C GLN A 315 17.47 -1.00 8.69
N SER A 316 16.96 0.20 8.98
CA SER A 316 17.50 1.04 10.07
C SER A 316 16.96 0.64 11.43
N LYS A 317 17.86 0.38 12.39
CA LYS A 317 17.49 0.11 13.78
C LYS A 317 16.76 1.30 14.43
N LEU A 318 17.22 2.53 14.15
CA LEU A 318 16.58 3.74 14.67
C LEU A 318 15.12 3.84 14.19
N TRP A 319 14.87 3.57 12.91
CA TRP A 319 13.50 3.55 12.38
C TRP A 319 12.65 2.49 13.07
N ARG A 320 13.14 1.24 13.21
CA ARG A 320 12.35 0.18 13.87
C ARG A 320 12.04 0.51 15.32
N GLN A 321 13.01 1.05 16.06
CA GLN A 321 12.78 1.49 17.45
C GLN A 321 11.76 2.63 17.51
N MET A 322 11.89 3.65 16.65
CA MET A 322 10.91 4.75 16.57
C MET A 322 9.49 4.25 16.27
N LEU A 323 9.36 3.32 15.32
CA LEU A 323 8.06 2.72 15.01
C LEU A 323 7.52 1.91 16.18
N ALA A 324 8.34 1.13 16.89
CA ALA A 324 7.93 0.41 18.09
C ALA A 324 7.39 1.35 19.17
N ASP A 325 8.13 2.43 19.44
CA ASP A 325 7.78 3.43 20.45
C ASP A 325 6.51 4.21 20.08
N VAL A 326 6.37 4.63 18.81
CA VAL A 326 5.21 5.37 18.30
C VAL A 326 3.98 4.49 18.19
N TYR A 327 4.11 3.25 17.69
CA TYR A 327 2.99 2.32 17.53
C TYR A 327 2.59 1.64 18.83
N GLN A 328 3.48 1.61 19.81
CA GLN A 328 3.31 0.88 21.09
C GLN A 328 3.06 -0.60 20.84
N MET A 329 3.91 -1.21 20.01
CA MET A 329 3.86 -2.64 19.69
C MET A 329 5.24 -3.13 19.23
N ASN A 330 5.46 -4.43 19.28
CA ASN A 330 6.70 -5.03 18.80
C ASN A 330 6.83 -4.90 17.28
N ILE A 331 7.98 -4.45 16.82
CA ILE A 331 8.32 -4.37 15.40
C ILE A 331 9.31 -5.47 15.08
N VAL A 332 8.90 -6.41 14.24
CA VAL A 332 9.65 -7.62 13.90
C VAL A 332 10.25 -7.48 12.51
N LYS A 333 11.57 -7.56 12.42
CA LYS A 333 12.31 -7.72 11.17
C LYS A 333 12.71 -9.18 11.00
N THR A 334 12.45 -9.73 9.83
CA THR A 334 12.84 -11.09 9.47
C THR A 334 13.83 -11.09 8.31
N ASN A 335 14.34 -12.27 7.95
CA ASN A 335 15.17 -12.50 6.76
C ASN A 335 14.42 -12.23 5.43
N ILE A 336 13.08 -12.12 5.47
CA ILE A 336 12.24 -11.78 4.31
C ILE A 336 11.91 -10.30 4.37
N ASP A 337 12.31 -9.56 3.35
CA ASP A 337 12.16 -8.12 3.27
C ASP A 337 11.50 -7.72 1.93
N GLN A 338 12.25 -7.18 0.99
CA GLN A 338 11.74 -6.75 -0.33
C GLN A 338 11.16 -7.91 -1.16
N GLN A 339 11.52 -9.14 -0.83
CA GLN A 339 11.06 -10.36 -1.50
C GLN A 339 9.71 -10.89 -0.98
N ALA A 340 9.07 -10.23 -0.01
CA ALA A 340 7.82 -10.72 0.59
C ALA A 340 6.73 -11.01 -0.46
N ALA A 341 6.52 -10.12 -1.44
CA ALA A 341 5.55 -10.36 -2.51
C ALA A 341 5.92 -11.57 -3.38
N ALA A 342 7.20 -11.74 -3.69
CA ALA A 342 7.69 -12.90 -4.45
C ALA A 342 7.54 -14.21 -3.66
N LEU A 343 7.81 -14.19 -2.36
CA LEU A 343 7.56 -15.33 -1.47
C LEU A 343 6.08 -15.71 -1.44
N GLY A 344 5.18 -14.71 -1.32
CA GLY A 344 3.74 -14.96 -1.37
C GLY A 344 3.30 -15.59 -2.69
N ALA A 345 3.79 -15.09 -3.83
CA ALA A 345 3.51 -15.67 -5.14
C ALA A 345 4.06 -17.12 -5.26
N ALA A 346 5.28 -17.36 -4.77
CA ALA A 346 5.86 -18.70 -4.74
C ALA A 346 5.08 -19.66 -3.84
N ALA A 347 4.60 -19.17 -2.70
CA ALA A 347 3.75 -19.96 -1.78
C ALA A 347 2.42 -20.36 -2.44
N LEU A 348 1.79 -19.46 -3.21
CA LEU A 348 0.58 -19.79 -3.99
C LEU A 348 0.85 -20.91 -4.99
N ALA A 349 1.99 -20.85 -5.69
CA ALA A 349 2.39 -21.89 -6.62
C ALA A 349 2.67 -23.23 -5.90
N ALA A 350 3.37 -23.18 -4.77
CA ALA A 350 3.70 -24.38 -3.99
C ALA A 350 2.45 -25.08 -3.42
N VAL A 351 1.51 -24.32 -2.86
CA VAL A 351 0.24 -24.87 -2.36
C VAL A 351 -0.65 -25.31 -3.52
N GLY A 352 -0.79 -24.51 -4.58
CA GLY A 352 -1.64 -24.82 -5.74
C GLY A 352 -1.19 -26.08 -6.50
N THR A 353 0.11 -26.41 -6.47
CA THR A 353 0.65 -27.62 -7.09
C THR A 353 0.80 -28.80 -6.13
N GLY A 354 0.49 -28.61 -4.84
CA GLY A 354 0.60 -29.64 -3.81
C GLY A 354 2.02 -29.92 -3.30
N ILE A 355 2.98 -29.02 -3.59
CA ILE A 355 4.35 -29.09 -3.05
C ILE A 355 4.33 -28.76 -1.55
N TRP A 356 3.52 -27.77 -1.16
CA TRP A 356 3.25 -27.45 0.22
C TRP A 356 1.84 -27.89 0.61
N PRO A 357 1.63 -28.43 1.82
CA PRO A 357 0.30 -28.83 2.30
C PRO A 357 -0.60 -27.63 2.53
N ASP A 358 -0.04 -26.52 3.00
CA ASP A 358 -0.73 -25.25 3.28
C ASP A 358 0.27 -24.10 3.43
N PHE A 359 -0.21 -22.91 3.82
CA PHE A 359 0.60 -21.70 3.95
C PHE A 359 1.39 -21.61 5.27
N SER A 360 1.28 -22.55 6.20
CA SER A 360 2.01 -22.52 7.49
C SER A 360 3.53 -22.59 7.29
N ILE A 361 3.99 -23.17 6.19
CA ILE A 361 5.41 -23.22 5.81
C ILE A 361 6.03 -21.80 5.74
N ILE A 362 5.24 -20.78 5.44
CA ILE A 362 5.71 -19.38 5.47
C ILE A 362 6.23 -19.00 6.86
N ASP A 363 5.57 -19.43 7.93
CA ASP A 363 6.03 -19.17 9.30
C ASP A 363 7.39 -19.82 9.59
N GLU A 364 7.67 -20.99 8.99
CA GLU A 364 8.93 -21.70 9.14
C GLU A 364 10.09 -21.08 8.34
N ILE A 365 9.79 -20.48 7.18
CA ILE A 365 10.77 -19.79 6.33
C ILE A 365 11.28 -18.50 6.98
N HIS A 366 10.43 -17.84 7.76
CA HIS A 366 10.80 -16.60 8.43
C HIS A 366 11.70 -16.84 9.63
N ALA A 367 12.96 -16.44 9.53
CA ALA A 367 13.87 -16.30 10.66
C ALA A 367 13.82 -14.86 11.18
N VAL A 368 13.54 -14.69 12.46
CA VAL A 368 13.56 -13.36 13.11
C VAL A 368 15.01 -12.90 13.21
N GLU A 369 15.30 -11.74 12.64
CA GLU A 369 16.63 -11.10 12.69
C GLU A 369 16.73 -10.05 13.80
N ASP A 370 15.62 -9.35 14.05
CA ASP A 370 15.58 -8.29 15.07
C ASP A 370 14.14 -8.04 15.54
N VAL A 371 13.99 -7.69 16.81
CA VAL A 371 12.73 -7.26 17.40
C VAL A 371 12.97 -5.96 18.15
N ALA A 372 12.32 -4.87 17.74
CA ALA A 372 12.29 -3.64 18.50
C ALA A 372 11.03 -3.64 19.39
N GLU A 373 11.24 -3.65 20.70
CA GLU A 373 10.18 -3.53 21.68
C GLU A 373 9.95 -2.06 22.06
N PRO A 374 8.69 -1.64 22.36
CA PRO A 374 8.44 -0.27 22.79
C PRO A 374 9.14 0.04 24.11
N ILE A 375 9.89 1.14 24.13
CA ILE A 375 10.50 1.68 25.36
C ILE A 375 9.45 2.56 26.05
N PRO A 376 9.01 2.27 27.28
CA PRO A 376 7.89 2.96 27.93
C PRO A 376 8.04 4.48 28.01
N GLU A 377 9.25 4.97 28.32
CA GLU A 377 9.56 6.39 28.42
C GLU A 377 9.44 7.09 27.05
N ASN A 378 9.95 6.47 25.99
CA ASN A 378 9.87 6.97 24.62
C ASN A 378 8.41 6.99 24.14
N SER A 379 7.71 5.88 24.37
CA SER A 379 6.28 5.75 24.01
C SER A 379 5.43 6.82 24.70
N ALA A 380 5.70 7.12 25.96
CA ALA A 380 5.02 8.18 26.71
C ALA A 380 5.35 9.57 26.15
N ALA A 381 6.59 9.80 25.70
CA ALA A 381 6.96 11.05 25.04
C ALA A 381 6.25 11.23 23.71
N TYR A 382 6.26 10.22 22.83
CA TYR A 382 5.56 10.25 21.56
C TYR A 382 4.03 10.36 21.70
N ALA A 383 3.45 9.73 22.72
CA ALA A 383 2.01 9.84 23.01
C ALA A 383 1.56 11.29 23.29
N LYS A 384 2.45 12.14 23.85
CA LYS A 384 2.18 13.57 24.05
C LYS A 384 2.26 14.38 22.75
N LEU A 385 3.09 13.96 21.79
CA LEU A 385 3.31 14.65 20.52
C LEU A 385 2.25 14.30 19.46
N LEU A 386 1.72 13.08 19.48
CA LEU A 386 0.75 12.61 18.49
C LEU A 386 -0.51 13.50 18.38
N PRO A 387 -1.15 13.97 19.47
CA PRO A 387 -2.27 14.92 19.38
C PRO A 387 -1.88 16.25 18.74
N ILE A 388 -0.64 16.73 19.00
CA ILE A 388 -0.11 17.97 18.41
C ILE A 388 0.07 17.77 16.90
N TYR A 389 0.67 16.63 16.48
CA TYR A 389 0.80 16.26 15.07
C TYR A 389 -0.57 16.22 14.35
N LYS A 390 -1.56 15.52 14.93
CA LYS A 390 -2.93 15.46 14.38
C LYS A 390 -3.53 16.86 14.21
N LYS A 391 -3.42 17.71 15.23
CA LYS A 391 -3.93 19.08 15.16
C LYS A 391 -3.20 19.93 14.14
N ALA A 392 -1.88 19.83 14.07
CA ALA A 392 -1.06 20.53 13.07
C ALA A 392 -1.43 20.11 11.64
N SER A 393 -1.65 18.80 11.38
CA SER A 393 -2.10 18.30 10.09
C SER A 393 -3.45 18.89 9.68
N GLN A 394 -4.44 18.91 10.60
CA GLN A 394 -5.76 19.50 10.35
C GLN A 394 -5.68 20.99 9.99
N MET A 395 -4.91 21.76 10.75
CA MET A 395 -4.74 23.20 10.46
C MET A 395 -4.03 23.41 9.13
N HIS A 396 -3.07 22.58 8.80
CA HIS A 396 -2.31 22.68 7.55
C HIS A 396 -3.13 22.23 6.33
N ALA A 397 -4.09 21.32 6.48
CA ALA A 397 -5.03 20.95 5.42
C ALA A 397 -5.85 22.18 4.96
N ALA A 398 -6.34 23.00 5.89
CA ALA A 398 -7.06 24.24 5.57
C ALA A 398 -6.17 25.24 4.78
N ILE A 399 -4.88 25.35 5.15
CA ILE A 399 -3.93 26.18 4.40
C ILE A 399 -3.73 25.63 2.97
N GLY A 400 -3.64 24.31 2.81
CA GLY A 400 -3.54 23.66 1.51
C GLY A 400 -4.71 23.98 0.59
N ASP A 401 -5.93 23.99 1.12
CA ASP A 401 -7.14 24.36 0.37
C ASP A 401 -7.12 25.84 -0.06
N MET A 402 -6.69 26.73 0.82
CA MET A 402 -6.55 28.15 0.49
C MET A 402 -5.52 28.37 -0.63
N LEU A 403 -4.36 27.69 -0.58
CA LEU A 403 -3.33 27.79 -1.62
C LEU A 403 -3.81 27.21 -2.96
N ALA A 404 -4.54 26.10 -2.94
CA ALA A 404 -5.11 25.50 -4.14
C ALA A 404 -6.14 26.43 -4.80
N ALA A 405 -6.94 27.15 -4.03
CA ALA A 405 -7.91 28.12 -4.55
C ALA A 405 -7.23 29.29 -5.27
N VAL A 406 -6.11 29.80 -4.76
CA VAL A 406 -5.33 30.87 -5.41
C VAL A 406 -4.77 30.40 -6.75
N SER A 407 -4.15 29.19 -6.78
CA SER A 407 -3.56 28.65 -8.01
C SER A 407 -4.58 28.36 -9.13
N MET A 408 -5.86 28.12 -8.80
CA MET A 408 -6.92 27.94 -9.79
C MET A 408 -7.37 29.26 -10.42
N VAL A 409 -7.15 30.39 -9.76
CA VAL A 409 -7.50 31.72 -10.28
C VAL A 409 -6.48 32.19 -11.34
N GLU A 410 -5.19 31.81 -11.16
CA GLU A 410 -4.12 32.20 -12.09
C GLU A 410 -4.10 31.41 -13.41
N ASN A 411 -4.75 30.23 -13.44
CA ASN A 411 -4.83 29.37 -14.62
C ASN A 411 -6.15 29.52 -15.42
N ARG A 412 -6.95 30.55 -15.13
CA ARG A 412 -8.13 30.95 -15.90
C ARG A 412 -7.84 32.23 -16.70
#